data_778d256178ffc355e271d6fb7274941e
#
_entry.id   778d256178ffc355e271d6fb7274941e
#
_cell.length_a   1.000
_cell.length_b   1.000
_cell.length_c   1.000
_cell.angle_alpha   90.00
_cell.angle_beta   90.00
_cell.angle_gamma   90.00
#
_symmetry.space_group_name_H-M   'P 1'
#
loop_
_entity.id
_entity.type
_entity.pdbx_description
1 polymer ?
#
loop_
_entity_poly.entity_id
_entity_poly.type
_entity_poly.pdbx_seq_one_letter_code
_entity_poly.pdbx_strand_id
1 'polypeptide(L)' 'MIEVNIKFDNFEAHGFYQDDTKLGKIRDAIISQMNNGHVVILGEDRSILLNPKVIKCVQFEVVEDDQI' A
#
# COMPACT_ATOMS: atom_id res chain seq x y z
N MET A 1 10.18 -2.93 8.38
CA MET A 1 8.82 -3.16 7.85
C MET A 1 8.36 -1.93 7.07
N ILE A 2 7.69 -2.13 5.99
CA ILE A 2 7.16 -1.02 5.20
C ILE A 2 5.66 -0.99 5.38
N GLU A 3 5.14 0.17 5.73
CA GLU A 3 3.70 0.35 5.88
C GLU A 3 3.20 1.20 4.74
N VAL A 4 2.14 0.75 4.08
CA VAL A 4 1.49 1.50 3.02
C VAL A 4 0.13 1.92 3.54
N ASN A 5 -0.11 3.23 3.57
CA ASN A 5 -1.36 3.78 4.06
C ASN A 5 -2.12 4.40 2.90
N ILE A 6 -3.33 3.95 2.67
CA ILE A 6 -4.16 4.44 1.59
C ILE A 6 -5.37 5.14 2.19
N LYS A 7 -5.57 6.39 1.81
CA LYS A 7 -6.63 7.21 2.38
C LYS A 7 -7.79 7.36 1.42
N PHE A 8 -8.99 7.28 2.01
CA PHE A 8 -10.24 7.48 1.29
C PHE A 8 -10.99 8.63 1.96
N ASP A 9 -12.21 8.89 1.54
CA ASP A 9 -12.97 9.98 2.13
C ASP A 9 -13.34 9.70 3.59
N ASN A 10 -13.68 8.47 3.91
CA ASN A 10 -14.20 8.16 5.22
C ASN A 10 -13.34 7.23 6.04
N PHE A 11 -12.29 6.68 5.53
CA PHE A 11 -11.47 5.72 6.27
C PHE A 11 -10.11 5.56 5.63
N GLU A 12 -9.25 4.78 6.27
CA GLU A 12 -7.91 4.47 5.76
C GLU A 12 -7.73 2.96 5.73
N ALA A 13 -6.95 2.48 4.78
CA ALA A 13 -6.53 1.09 4.72
C ALA A 13 -5.02 1.03 4.91
N HIS A 14 -4.55 0.01 5.60
CA HIS A 14 -3.14 -0.16 5.90
C HIS A 14 -2.67 -1.52 5.46
N GLY A 15 -1.53 -1.58 4.80
CA GLY A 15 -0.89 -2.84 4.44
C GLY A 15 0.56 -2.85 4.88
N PHE A 16 1.07 -4.02 5.21
CA PHE A 16 2.43 -4.15 5.70
C PHE A 16 3.22 -5.09 4.81
N TYR A 17 4.51 -4.77 4.62
CA TYR A 17 5.41 -5.55 3.80
C TYR A 17 6.70 -5.78 4.57
N GLN A 18 7.38 -6.87 4.27
CA GLN A 18 8.63 -7.19 4.95
C GLN A 18 9.73 -6.21 4.57
N ASP A 19 10.74 -6.10 5.42
CA ASP A 19 11.82 -5.16 5.19
C ASP A 19 12.60 -5.49 3.92
N ASP A 20 12.67 -6.73 3.52
CA ASP A 20 13.42 -7.08 2.33
C ASP A 20 12.65 -6.76 1.05
N THR A 21 11.42 -6.34 1.14
CA THR A 21 10.65 -5.91 -0.03
C THR A 21 11.07 -4.49 -0.36
N LYS A 22 11.35 -4.22 -1.63
CA LYS A 22 11.80 -2.89 -2.00
C LYS A 22 10.64 -1.95 -2.15
N LEU A 23 10.75 -0.79 -1.51
CA LEU A 23 9.68 0.21 -1.53
C LEU A 23 9.32 0.59 -2.98
N GLY A 24 10.31 0.73 -3.84
CA GLY A 24 10.06 1.11 -5.22
C GLY A 24 9.21 0.10 -5.97
N LYS A 25 9.38 -1.19 -5.66
CA LYS A 25 8.57 -2.21 -6.31
C LYS A 25 7.13 -2.15 -5.86
N ILE A 26 6.91 -1.90 -4.56
CA ILE A 26 5.56 -1.78 -4.04
C ILE A 26 4.88 -0.57 -4.68
N ARG A 27 5.58 0.55 -4.72
CA ARG A 27 5.02 1.77 -5.28
C ARG A 27 4.69 1.59 -6.75
N ASP A 28 5.59 0.97 -7.52
CA ASP A 28 5.37 0.80 -8.95
C ASP A 28 4.20 -0.14 -9.22
N ALA A 29 4.05 -1.17 -8.41
CA ALA A 29 2.93 -2.09 -8.57
C ALA A 29 1.60 -1.39 -8.32
N ILE A 30 1.53 -0.58 -7.27
CA ILE A 30 0.30 0.14 -6.94
C ILE A 30 -0.02 1.17 -8.03
N ILE A 31 0.98 1.91 -8.49
CA ILE A 31 0.78 2.89 -9.54
C ILE A 31 0.29 2.21 -10.82
N SER A 32 0.88 1.07 -11.16
CA SER A 32 0.49 0.36 -12.36
C SER A 32 -0.96 -0.13 -12.27
N GLN A 33 -1.35 -0.66 -11.12
CA GLN A 33 -2.72 -1.12 -10.94
C GLN A 33 -3.70 0.04 -11.06
N MET A 34 -3.38 1.17 -10.44
CA MET A 34 -4.25 2.33 -10.51
C MET A 34 -4.35 2.88 -11.93
N ASN A 35 -3.22 2.95 -12.63
CA ASN A 35 -3.23 3.50 -14.00
C ASN A 35 -4.00 2.62 -14.96
N ASN A 36 -4.03 1.34 -14.73
CA ASN A 36 -4.76 0.43 -15.60
C ASN A 36 -6.21 0.23 -15.17
N GLY A 37 -6.64 0.90 -14.12
CA GLY A 37 -8.01 0.76 -13.64
C GLY A 37 -8.30 -0.56 -12.96
N HIS A 38 -7.24 -1.27 -12.57
CA HIS A 38 -7.43 -2.55 -11.90
C HIS A 38 -7.58 -2.35 -10.39
N VAL A 39 -8.06 -3.37 -9.72
CA VAL A 39 -8.15 -3.35 -8.27
C VAL A 39 -6.74 -3.25 -7.70
N VAL A 40 -6.57 -2.39 -6.70
CA VAL A 40 -5.30 -2.26 -5.99
C VAL A 40 -5.26 -3.30 -4.90
N ILE A 41 -4.21 -4.13 -4.90
CA ILE A 41 -4.04 -5.20 -3.92
C ILE A 41 -3.04 -4.70 -2.89
N LEU A 42 -3.46 -4.66 -1.63
CA LEU A 42 -2.65 -4.08 -0.57
C LEU A 42 -2.22 -5.16 0.42
N GLY A 43 -0.97 -5.06 0.85
CA GLY A 43 -0.42 -5.94 1.86
C GLY A 43 0.23 -7.17 1.25
N GLU A 44 1.18 -7.73 2.01
CA GLU A 44 1.90 -8.88 1.52
C GLU A 44 1.01 -10.10 1.44
N ASP A 45 0.02 -10.19 2.31
CA ASP A 45 -0.92 -11.31 2.31
C ASP A 45 -2.03 -11.12 1.30
N ARG A 46 -2.07 -9.97 0.61
CA ARG A 46 -3.04 -9.70 -0.44
C ARG A 46 -4.48 -9.81 0.04
N SER A 47 -4.71 -9.46 1.29
CA SER A 47 -6.04 -9.62 1.87
C SER A 47 -6.94 -8.40 1.64
N ILE A 48 -6.40 -7.29 1.16
CA ILE A 48 -7.17 -6.07 0.99
C ILE A 48 -7.21 -5.69 -0.48
N LEU A 49 -8.40 -5.57 -1.03
CA LEU A 49 -8.62 -5.20 -2.42
C LEU A 49 -9.36 -3.87 -2.44
N LEU A 50 -8.84 -2.91 -3.20
CA LEU A 50 -9.34 -1.56 -3.18
C LEU A 50 -9.73 -1.08 -4.57
N ASN A 51 -10.81 -0.32 -4.65
CA ASN A 51 -11.22 0.29 -5.91
C ASN A 51 -10.36 1.53 -6.15
N PRO A 52 -9.58 1.58 -7.23
CA PRO A 52 -8.66 2.70 -7.44
C PRO A 52 -9.36 4.03 -7.60
N LYS A 53 -10.63 4.04 -7.98
CA LYS A 53 -11.34 5.29 -8.22
C LYS A 53 -11.66 6.05 -6.96
N VAL A 54 -11.64 5.41 -5.80
CA VAL A 54 -11.98 6.10 -4.56
C VAL A 54 -10.76 6.41 -3.72
N ILE A 55 -9.56 6.10 -4.20
CA ILE A 55 -8.34 6.34 -3.44
C ILE A 55 -7.98 7.81 -3.57
N LYS A 56 -7.78 8.48 -2.41
CA LYS A 56 -7.38 9.86 -2.41
C LYS A 56 -5.88 10.03 -2.34
N CYS A 57 -5.21 9.20 -1.60
CA CYS A 57 -3.79 9.40 -1.33
C CYS A 57 -3.17 8.07 -0.92
N VAL A 58 -1.95 7.83 -1.33
CA VAL A 58 -1.20 6.64 -0.93
C VAL A 58 0.10 7.13 -0.31
N GLN A 59 0.38 6.71 0.92
CA GLN A 59 1.59 7.08 1.62
C GLN A 59 2.40 5.85 1.96
N PHE A 60 3.71 5.97 1.84
CA PHE A 60 4.62 4.87 2.12
C PHE A 60 5.53 5.27 3.29
N GLU A 61 5.73 4.37 4.22
CA GLU A 61 6.51 4.67 5.38
C GLU A 61 7.36 3.47 5.76
N VAL A 62 8.62 3.68 6.04
CA VAL A 62 9.49 2.62 6.54
C VAL A 62 9.41 2.68 8.06
N VAL A 63 8.93 1.62 8.67
CA VAL A 63 8.75 1.55 10.10
C VAL A 63 9.82 0.64 10.67
N GLU A 64 10.59 1.15 11.64
CA GLU A 64 11.59 0.32 12.27
C GLU A 64 10.95 -0.42 13.40
N ASP A 65 11.26 -1.69 13.49
CA ASP A 65 10.63 -2.49 14.51
C ASP A 65 11.61 -3.01 15.51
N ASP A 66 12.75 -2.37 15.64
CA ASP A 66 13.75 -2.86 16.53
C ASP A 66 13.80 -2.13 17.76
N GLN A 67 12.86 -1.47 18.13
CA GLN A 67 12.91 -0.65 19.10
C GLN A 67 13.09 -1.19 20.34
N ILE A 68 13.58 -1.82 20.77
CA ILE A 68 13.61 -2.21 22.02
C ILE A 68 14.49 -1.82 22.77
#